data_3f4528475b538f9e320717c90066bca8
#
_entry.id   3f4528475b538f9e320717c90066bca8
#
_cell.length_a   1.000
_cell.length_b   1.000
_cell.length_c   1.000
_cell.angle_alpha   90.00
_cell.angle_beta   90.00
_cell.angle_gamma   90.00
#
_symmetry.space_group_name_H-M   'P 1'
#
loop_
_entity.id
_entity.type
_entity.pdbx_description
1 polymer ?
#
loop_
_entity_poly.entity_id
_entity_poly.type
_entity_poly.pdbx_seq_one_letter_code
_entity_poly.pdbx_strand_id
1 'polypeptide(L)'
;MASSPHVPGAHAIARHRPFASIEDLARRAALPPAAVHLLADADAVRSLGFDRREGAWEARRTPSDELPLFAAAKARELGAEADAMLPAMPASEHVAADYQMTRLSLKGHPMQFLRGMFASEGVLSCAEANVVKNGKRVRVAGVVLVRQRPGKGNAIFITIEDESGVTNILLWARLFDRQRRAVMASRLIIAEGEIQRSKEGVVHLMATNIIDRTDDLARLSETHSANVGKPKIDEFARPHPPRGSHPRDVRILPKSRDFH
;
A
#
# COMPACT_ATOMS: atom_id res chain seq x y z
N MET A 1 25.43 -20.36 7.24
CA MET A 1 24.05 -20.47 7.68
C MET A 1 23.75 -19.24 8.52
N ALA A 2 23.07 -18.25 7.96
CA ALA A 2 22.69 -17.06 8.71
C ALA A 2 21.45 -17.38 9.53
N SER A 3 21.55 -17.30 10.85
CA SER A 3 20.43 -17.46 11.78
C SER A 3 19.41 -16.36 11.49
N SER A 4 18.19 -16.74 11.07
CA SER A 4 17.07 -15.81 10.98
C SER A 4 16.88 -15.12 12.34
N PRO A 5 16.63 -13.80 12.37
CA PRO A 5 16.39 -13.10 13.63
C PRO A 5 15.21 -13.74 14.34
N HIS A 6 15.48 -14.28 15.52
CA HIS A 6 14.50 -14.93 16.35
C HIS A 6 13.50 -13.88 16.85
N VAL A 7 12.26 -13.93 16.38
CA VAL A 7 11.16 -13.08 16.84
C VAL A 7 10.37 -13.88 17.90
N PRO A 8 10.61 -13.64 19.20
CA PRO A 8 10.01 -14.46 20.28
C PRO A 8 8.48 -14.53 20.20
N GLY A 9 7.85 -13.43 19.83
CA GLY A 9 6.38 -13.34 19.69
C GLY A 9 5.79 -14.26 18.62
N ALA A 10 6.47 -14.46 17.48
CA ALA A 10 5.96 -15.29 16.40
C ALA A 10 5.83 -16.78 16.82
N HIS A 11 6.83 -17.29 17.54
CA HIS A 11 6.78 -18.66 18.08
C HIS A 11 5.72 -18.84 19.16
N ALA A 12 5.55 -17.82 20.02
CA ALA A 12 4.51 -17.83 21.05
C ALA A 12 3.12 -17.85 20.41
N ILE A 13 2.88 -17.03 19.40
CA ILE A 13 1.62 -17.02 18.63
C ILE A 13 1.38 -18.40 18.01
N ALA A 14 2.36 -18.96 17.32
CA ALA A 14 2.20 -20.26 16.66
C ALA A 14 1.87 -21.40 17.63
N ARG A 15 2.50 -21.39 18.83
CA ARG A 15 2.34 -22.41 19.85
C ARG A 15 0.98 -22.36 20.55
N HIS A 16 0.43 -21.17 20.75
CA HIS A 16 -0.75 -20.98 21.58
C HIS A 16 -2.07 -20.85 20.81
N ARG A 17 -2.07 -21.11 19.50
CA ARG A 17 -3.32 -21.16 18.69
C ARG A 17 -4.26 -22.26 19.16
N PRO A 18 -5.60 -22.08 18.98
CA PRO A 18 -6.30 -20.88 18.53
C PRO A 18 -6.46 -19.84 19.64
N PHE A 19 -6.80 -18.60 19.27
CA PHE A 19 -7.11 -17.51 20.18
C PHE A 19 -8.58 -17.13 20.07
N ALA A 20 -9.21 -16.77 21.21
CA ALA A 20 -10.61 -16.38 21.25
C ALA A 20 -10.83 -14.86 21.01
N SER A 21 -9.83 -14.02 21.36
CA SER A 21 -9.91 -12.58 21.24
C SER A 21 -8.51 -11.97 21.07
N ILE A 22 -8.44 -10.67 20.80
CA ILE A 22 -7.18 -9.92 20.76
C ILE A 22 -6.53 -9.86 22.15
N GLU A 23 -7.33 -9.76 23.22
CA GLU A 23 -6.84 -9.81 24.59
C GLU A 23 -6.25 -11.19 24.93
N ASP A 24 -6.93 -12.27 24.53
CA ASP A 24 -6.43 -13.65 24.72
C ASP A 24 -5.12 -13.88 23.96
N LEU A 25 -5.02 -13.34 22.73
CA LEU A 25 -3.78 -13.33 21.95
C LEU A 25 -2.65 -12.58 22.67
N ALA A 26 -2.91 -11.35 23.13
CA ALA A 26 -1.91 -10.54 23.83
C ALA A 26 -1.38 -11.24 25.09
N ARG A 27 -2.29 -11.76 25.91
CA ARG A 27 -1.98 -12.44 27.17
C ARG A 27 -1.21 -13.75 26.96
N ARG A 28 -1.74 -14.68 26.15
CA ARG A 28 -1.17 -16.04 26.00
C ARG A 28 0.13 -16.04 25.21
N ALA A 29 0.30 -15.12 24.26
CA ALA A 29 1.54 -14.96 23.52
C ALA A 29 2.51 -13.97 24.18
N ALA A 30 2.15 -13.38 25.33
CA ALA A 30 2.93 -12.38 26.07
C ALA A 30 3.39 -11.24 25.14
N LEU A 31 2.48 -10.69 24.34
CA LEU A 31 2.81 -9.65 23.37
C LEU A 31 2.73 -8.27 24.02
N PRO A 32 3.72 -7.41 23.80
CA PRO A 32 3.61 -6.00 24.20
C PRO A 32 2.55 -5.29 23.36
N PRO A 33 1.88 -4.22 23.88
CA PRO A 33 0.83 -3.50 23.16
C PRO A 33 1.22 -3.06 21.76
N ALA A 34 2.46 -2.59 21.58
CA ALA A 34 2.97 -2.19 20.27
C ALA A 34 2.94 -3.35 19.25
N ALA A 35 3.20 -4.59 19.66
CA ALA A 35 3.13 -5.74 18.78
C ALA A 35 1.67 -6.08 18.42
N VAL A 36 0.74 -5.96 19.36
CA VAL A 36 -0.69 -6.17 19.12
C VAL A 36 -1.22 -5.14 18.12
N HIS A 37 -0.86 -3.87 18.27
CA HIS A 37 -1.21 -2.83 17.30
C HIS A 37 -0.65 -3.12 15.90
N LEU A 38 0.63 -3.53 15.79
CA LEU A 38 1.23 -3.89 14.51
C LEU A 38 0.51 -5.06 13.83
N LEU A 39 0.08 -6.08 14.60
CA LEU A 39 -0.70 -7.20 14.07
C LEU A 39 -2.07 -6.74 13.55
N ALA A 40 -2.75 -5.86 14.27
CA ALA A 40 -4.02 -5.30 13.84
C ALA A 40 -3.85 -4.43 12.58
N ASP A 41 -2.84 -3.55 12.56
CA ASP A 41 -2.51 -2.72 11.40
C ASP A 41 -2.11 -3.55 10.17
N ALA A 42 -1.53 -4.71 10.37
CA ALA A 42 -1.21 -5.67 9.31
C ALA A 42 -2.40 -6.56 8.88
N ASP A 43 -3.61 -6.34 9.43
CA ASP A 43 -4.81 -7.18 9.19
C ASP A 43 -4.63 -8.65 9.62
N ALA A 44 -3.72 -8.92 10.55
CA ALA A 44 -3.39 -10.29 11.00
C ALA A 44 -4.41 -10.85 12.00
N VAL A 45 -5.36 -10.03 12.49
CA VAL A 45 -6.41 -10.42 13.44
C VAL A 45 -7.73 -10.80 12.75
N ARG A 46 -7.77 -10.85 11.43
CA ARG A 46 -8.96 -11.18 10.64
C ARG A 46 -9.54 -12.55 11.00
N SER A 47 -8.72 -13.52 11.38
CA SER A 47 -9.16 -14.84 11.85
C SER A 47 -9.95 -14.80 13.17
N LEU A 48 -9.90 -13.67 13.89
CA LEU A 48 -10.69 -13.42 15.10
C LEU A 48 -12.03 -12.72 14.81
N GLY A 49 -12.36 -12.53 13.52
CA GLY A 49 -13.62 -11.91 13.09
C GLY A 49 -13.56 -10.39 12.91
N PHE A 50 -12.43 -9.75 13.17
CA PHE A 50 -12.27 -8.30 13.04
C PHE A 50 -11.75 -7.90 11.66
N ASP A 51 -12.28 -6.81 11.09
CA ASP A 51 -11.57 -6.11 10.03
C ASP A 51 -10.39 -5.31 10.60
N ARG A 52 -9.56 -4.71 9.72
CA ARG A 52 -8.39 -3.95 10.16
C ARG A 52 -8.74 -2.79 11.08
N ARG A 53 -9.85 -2.09 10.83
CA ARG A 53 -10.26 -0.92 11.60
C ARG A 53 -10.81 -1.33 12.96
N GLU A 54 -11.64 -2.35 13.00
CA GLU A 54 -12.15 -2.95 14.23
C GLU A 54 -11.02 -3.55 15.06
N GLY A 55 -10.13 -4.32 14.41
CA GLY A 55 -8.96 -4.90 15.07
C GLY A 55 -8.02 -3.85 15.66
N ALA A 56 -7.80 -2.73 14.97
CA ALA A 56 -7.01 -1.61 15.50
C ALA A 56 -7.71 -0.91 16.67
N TRP A 57 -9.04 -0.83 16.66
CA TRP A 57 -9.83 -0.32 17.77
C TRP A 57 -9.72 -1.24 18.98
N GLU A 58 -9.97 -2.54 18.82
CA GLU A 58 -9.87 -3.53 19.89
C GLU A 58 -8.45 -3.63 20.46
N ALA A 59 -7.43 -3.55 19.62
CA ALA A 59 -6.04 -3.53 20.07
C ALA A 59 -5.74 -2.36 21.02
N ARG A 60 -6.35 -1.18 20.77
CA ARG A 60 -6.18 0.01 21.65
C ARG A 60 -6.89 -0.15 23.00
N ARG A 61 -7.95 -0.94 23.04
CA ARG A 61 -8.69 -1.22 24.28
C ARG A 61 -8.03 -2.30 25.12
N THR A 62 -7.13 -3.10 24.52
CA THR A 62 -6.41 -4.16 25.24
C THR A 62 -5.45 -3.53 26.24
N PRO A 63 -5.60 -3.79 27.56
CA PRO A 63 -4.74 -3.21 28.57
C PRO A 63 -3.29 -3.66 28.43
N SER A 64 -2.37 -2.74 28.70
CA SER A 64 -0.92 -3.03 28.60
C SER A 64 -0.37 -3.86 29.77
N ASP A 65 -0.96 -3.72 30.95
CA ASP A 65 -0.57 -4.45 32.17
C ASP A 65 -1.78 -4.69 33.07
N GLU A 66 -1.96 -5.92 33.54
CA GLU A 66 -2.88 -6.19 34.63
C GLU A 66 -2.24 -5.72 35.95
N LEU A 67 -2.58 -4.52 36.35
CA LEU A 67 -2.28 -4.10 37.73
C LEU A 67 -3.10 -4.98 38.67
N PRO A 68 -2.47 -5.76 39.59
CA PRO A 68 -3.15 -6.76 40.41
C PRO A 68 -4.36 -6.23 41.18
N LEU A 69 -4.32 -4.92 41.53
CA LEU A 69 -5.39 -4.25 42.26
C LEU A 69 -6.69 -4.10 41.46
N PHE A 70 -6.61 -4.07 40.12
CA PHE A 70 -7.74 -3.87 39.24
C PHE A 70 -8.21 -5.15 38.54
N ALA A 71 -7.49 -6.26 38.68
CA ALA A 71 -7.84 -7.54 38.05
C ALA A 71 -9.23 -8.02 38.47
N ALA A 72 -9.64 -7.79 39.70
CA ALA A 72 -10.96 -8.16 40.23
C ALA A 72 -12.08 -7.16 39.83
N ALA A 73 -11.75 -5.91 39.58
CA ALA A 73 -12.72 -4.86 39.19
C ALA A 73 -13.05 -4.90 37.70
N LYS A 74 -12.07 -5.28 36.86
CA LYS A 74 -12.19 -5.30 35.38
C LYS A 74 -13.25 -6.27 34.85
N ALA A 75 -13.57 -7.34 35.56
CA ALA A 75 -14.53 -8.34 35.08
C ALA A 75 -15.95 -7.79 34.87
N ARG A 76 -16.28 -6.62 35.40
CA ARG A 76 -17.61 -5.99 35.30
C ARG A 76 -17.70 -4.74 34.43
N GLU A 77 -16.62 -3.98 34.30
CA GLU A 77 -16.68 -2.65 33.63
C GLU A 77 -16.31 -2.70 32.15
N LEU A 78 -15.48 -3.66 31.73
CA LEU A 78 -15.07 -3.80 30.32
C LEU A 78 -16.16 -4.36 29.39
N GLY A 79 -17.28 -4.83 29.94
CA GLY A 79 -18.39 -5.41 29.16
C GLY A 79 -19.41 -4.40 28.64
N ALA A 80 -19.31 -3.11 28.99
CA ALA A 80 -20.39 -2.16 28.79
C ALA A 80 -20.15 -1.04 27.77
N GLU A 81 -18.99 -0.99 27.14
CA GLU A 81 -18.84 -0.02 26.03
C GLU A 81 -19.62 -0.49 24.81
N ALA A 82 -20.54 0.37 24.35
CA ALA A 82 -21.30 0.15 23.14
C ALA A 82 -20.34 -0.13 21.97
N ASP A 83 -20.74 -1.08 21.12
CA ASP A 83 -20.06 -1.31 19.85
C ASP A 83 -19.90 0.01 19.09
N ALA A 84 -18.68 0.37 18.76
CA ALA A 84 -18.38 1.63 18.10
C ALA A 84 -18.96 1.72 16.69
N MET A 85 -19.59 0.63 16.19
CA MET A 85 -20.21 0.51 14.86
C MET A 85 -19.36 1.20 13.78
N LEU A 86 -18.07 0.89 13.75
CA LEU A 86 -17.15 1.48 12.80
C LEU A 86 -17.57 1.11 11.37
N PRO A 87 -17.63 2.07 10.44
CA PRO A 87 -17.96 1.73 9.06
C PRO A 87 -16.88 0.83 8.48
N ALA A 88 -17.32 -0.20 7.74
CA ALA A 88 -16.43 -1.16 7.09
C ALA A 88 -15.38 -0.44 6.21
N MET A 89 -14.15 -0.91 6.29
CA MET A 89 -13.05 -0.32 5.52
C MET A 89 -13.18 -0.69 4.04
N PRO A 90 -13.14 0.28 3.09
CA PRO A 90 -13.21 -0.01 1.66
C PRO A 90 -12.06 -0.89 1.18
N ALA A 91 -12.29 -1.70 0.15
CA ALA A 91 -11.27 -2.59 -0.41
C ALA A 91 -10.02 -1.84 -0.90
N SER A 92 -10.19 -0.65 -1.50
CA SER A 92 -9.08 0.22 -1.92
C SER A 92 -8.19 0.64 -0.75
N GLU A 93 -8.81 0.99 0.38
CA GLU A 93 -8.11 1.40 1.59
C GLU A 93 -7.39 0.21 2.25
N HIS A 94 -8.00 -0.98 2.23
CA HIS A 94 -7.33 -2.23 2.65
C HIS A 94 -6.07 -2.49 1.83
N VAL A 95 -6.14 -2.37 0.51
CA VAL A 95 -4.98 -2.56 -0.38
C VAL A 95 -3.91 -1.51 -0.11
N ALA A 96 -4.28 -0.23 0.03
CA ALA A 96 -3.32 0.82 0.39
C ALA A 96 -2.62 0.53 1.72
N ALA A 97 -3.37 0.12 2.75
CA ALA A 97 -2.82 -0.24 4.06
C ALA A 97 -1.93 -1.50 4.00
N ASP A 98 -2.30 -2.52 3.21
CA ASP A 98 -1.47 -3.70 2.99
C ASP A 98 -0.10 -3.30 2.42
N TYR A 99 -0.07 -2.43 1.39
CA TYR A 99 1.20 -1.94 0.83
C TYR A 99 2.02 -1.11 1.82
N GLN A 100 1.36 -0.38 2.72
CA GLN A 100 2.06 0.37 3.78
C GLN A 100 2.74 -0.55 4.79
N MET A 101 2.03 -1.59 5.24
CA MET A 101 2.45 -2.46 6.33
C MET A 101 3.32 -3.63 5.87
N THR A 102 2.89 -4.34 4.84
CA THR A 102 3.50 -5.61 4.40
C THR A 102 4.19 -5.55 3.05
N ARG A 103 4.05 -4.43 2.33
CA ARG A 103 4.61 -4.19 0.98
C ARG A 103 3.99 -5.02 -0.13
N LEU A 104 2.92 -5.74 0.15
CA LEU A 104 2.15 -6.49 -0.83
C LEU A 104 0.69 -6.57 -0.37
N SER A 105 -0.23 -6.86 -1.29
CA SER A 105 -1.62 -7.17 -0.98
C SER A 105 -2.06 -8.42 -1.71
N LEU A 106 -2.82 -9.28 -1.01
CA LEU A 106 -3.51 -10.43 -1.59
C LEU A 106 -4.96 -10.10 -1.98
N LYS A 107 -5.42 -8.88 -1.68
CA LYS A 107 -6.80 -8.44 -1.90
C LYS A 107 -7.01 -7.79 -3.26
N GLY A 108 -5.94 -7.33 -3.89
CA GLY A 108 -5.99 -6.68 -5.19
C GLY A 108 -4.79 -5.80 -5.47
N HIS A 109 -4.75 -5.27 -6.69
CA HIS A 109 -3.72 -4.34 -7.13
C HIS A 109 -4.24 -2.89 -7.03
N PRO A 110 -3.41 -1.90 -6.63
CA PRO A 110 -3.84 -0.49 -6.53
C PRO A 110 -4.48 0.06 -7.81
N MET A 111 -3.95 -0.34 -8.96
CA MET A 111 -4.40 0.15 -10.26
C MET A 111 -5.83 -0.27 -10.62
N GLN A 112 -6.34 -1.40 -10.10
CA GLN A 112 -7.73 -1.82 -10.37
C GLN A 112 -8.76 -0.78 -9.90
N PHE A 113 -8.48 -0.07 -8.81
CA PHE A 113 -9.34 0.98 -8.27
C PHE A 113 -9.20 2.32 -9.01
N LEU A 114 -8.09 2.53 -9.70
CA LEU A 114 -7.80 3.72 -10.48
C LEU A 114 -8.09 3.51 -11.98
N ARG A 115 -8.40 2.27 -12.40
CA ARG A 115 -8.56 1.91 -13.82
C ARG A 115 -9.59 2.77 -14.54
N GLY A 116 -10.76 2.99 -13.94
CA GLY A 116 -11.82 3.81 -14.54
C GLY A 116 -11.36 5.23 -14.85
N MET A 117 -10.58 5.84 -13.95
CA MET A 117 -10.00 7.17 -14.14
C MET A 117 -9.00 7.17 -15.31
N PHE A 118 -8.05 6.24 -15.32
CA PHE A 118 -7.04 6.16 -16.38
C PHE A 118 -7.66 5.83 -17.74
N ALA A 119 -8.66 4.94 -17.79
CA ALA A 119 -9.38 4.62 -19.01
C ALA A 119 -10.11 5.85 -19.60
N SER A 120 -10.73 6.69 -18.76
CA SER A 120 -11.36 7.95 -19.18
C SER A 120 -10.36 8.97 -19.76
N GLU A 121 -9.09 8.87 -19.36
CA GLU A 121 -7.99 9.68 -19.91
C GLU A 121 -7.36 9.05 -21.17
N GLY A 122 -7.89 7.92 -21.69
CA GLY A 122 -7.34 7.21 -22.83
C GLY A 122 -6.02 6.49 -22.55
N VAL A 123 -5.80 6.08 -21.31
CA VAL A 123 -4.61 5.36 -20.86
C VAL A 123 -4.93 3.86 -20.82
N LEU A 124 -4.11 3.08 -21.53
CA LEU A 124 -4.25 1.63 -21.65
C LEU A 124 -3.74 0.91 -20.39
N SER A 125 -4.25 -0.29 -20.16
CA SER A 125 -3.66 -1.25 -19.25
C SER A 125 -2.39 -1.89 -19.83
N CYS A 126 -1.60 -2.54 -18.98
CA CYS A 126 -0.41 -3.27 -19.41
C CYS A 126 -0.73 -4.38 -20.41
N ALA A 127 -1.82 -5.15 -20.15
CA ALA A 127 -2.25 -6.19 -21.07
C ALA A 127 -2.67 -5.64 -22.44
N GLU A 128 -3.46 -4.55 -22.45
CA GLU A 128 -3.86 -3.88 -23.70
C GLU A 128 -2.65 -3.38 -24.48
N ALA A 129 -1.70 -2.72 -23.82
CA ALA A 129 -0.48 -2.21 -24.43
C ALA A 129 0.36 -3.32 -25.07
N ASN A 130 0.45 -4.47 -24.42
CA ASN A 130 1.23 -5.61 -24.88
C ASN A 130 0.67 -6.27 -26.17
N VAL A 131 -0.58 -6.05 -26.52
CA VAL A 131 -1.19 -6.56 -27.75
C VAL A 131 -1.29 -5.52 -28.87
N VAL A 132 -0.96 -4.26 -28.58
CA VAL A 132 -0.96 -3.19 -29.59
C VAL A 132 0.04 -3.48 -30.71
N LYS A 133 -0.31 -3.08 -31.92
CA LYS A 133 0.56 -3.23 -33.11
C LYS A 133 1.85 -2.41 -32.95
N ASN A 134 2.95 -2.98 -33.45
CA ASN A 134 4.24 -2.29 -33.54
C ASN A 134 4.12 -0.93 -34.24
N GLY A 135 4.83 0.07 -33.74
CA GLY A 135 4.82 1.44 -34.27
C GLY A 135 3.65 2.31 -33.81
N LYS A 136 2.71 1.80 -33.02
CA LYS A 136 1.58 2.59 -32.50
C LYS A 136 1.98 3.37 -31.26
N ARG A 137 1.57 4.64 -31.21
CA ARG A 137 1.69 5.47 -30.02
C ARG A 137 0.57 5.19 -29.04
N VAL A 138 0.94 5.01 -27.79
CA VAL A 138 0.02 4.71 -26.68
C VAL A 138 0.44 5.43 -25.40
N ARG A 139 -0.49 5.45 -24.47
CA ARG A 139 -0.28 5.87 -23.07
C ARG A 139 -0.58 4.68 -22.18
N VAL A 140 0.33 4.35 -21.28
CA VAL A 140 0.18 3.21 -20.36
C VAL A 140 0.48 3.70 -18.95
N ALA A 141 -0.34 3.30 -17.98
CA ALA A 141 -0.11 3.60 -16.58
C ALA A 141 0.18 2.35 -15.76
N GLY A 142 1.04 2.49 -14.77
CA GLY A 142 1.32 1.42 -13.81
C GLY A 142 2.19 1.88 -12.66
N VAL A 143 2.20 1.05 -11.62
CA VAL A 143 3.08 1.18 -10.47
C VAL A 143 4.49 0.78 -10.89
N VAL A 144 5.47 1.58 -10.51
CA VAL A 144 6.87 1.31 -10.88
C VAL A 144 7.44 0.22 -9.97
N LEU A 145 7.80 -0.93 -10.56
CA LEU A 145 8.45 -2.02 -9.85
C LEU A 145 9.96 -1.82 -9.76
N VAL A 146 10.59 -1.51 -10.88
CA VAL A 146 12.05 -1.44 -10.97
C VAL A 146 12.49 -0.42 -12.03
N ARG A 147 13.62 0.21 -11.77
CA ARG A 147 14.36 1.06 -12.70
C ARG A 147 15.76 0.52 -12.84
N GLN A 148 16.23 0.35 -14.07
CA GLN A 148 17.54 -0.20 -14.36
C GLN A 148 18.24 0.62 -15.43
N ARG A 149 19.52 0.86 -15.23
CA ARG A 149 20.41 1.41 -16.25
C ARG A 149 21.58 0.44 -16.46
N PRO A 150 21.51 -0.46 -17.44
CA PRO A 150 22.55 -1.48 -17.64
C PRO A 150 23.87 -0.82 -18.02
N GLY A 151 24.89 -1.06 -17.23
CA GLY A 151 26.25 -0.56 -17.46
C GLY A 151 26.33 0.97 -17.66
N LYS A 152 27.17 1.42 -18.59
CA LYS A 152 27.27 2.84 -19.02
C LYS A 152 26.34 3.17 -20.19
N GLY A 153 25.30 2.36 -20.42
CA GLY A 153 24.38 2.49 -21.56
C GLY A 153 23.56 3.78 -21.57
N ASN A 154 23.12 4.18 -22.75
CA ASN A 154 22.30 5.36 -22.96
C ASN A 154 20.79 5.07 -22.80
N ALA A 155 20.41 3.84 -22.45
CA ALA A 155 19.04 3.41 -22.24
C ALA A 155 18.76 3.15 -20.76
N ILE A 156 17.57 3.55 -20.32
CA ILE A 156 17.02 3.27 -19.00
C ILE A 156 15.79 2.43 -19.19
N PHE A 157 15.67 1.36 -18.41
CA PHE A 157 14.52 0.49 -18.39
C PHE A 157 13.71 0.73 -17.13
N ILE A 158 12.40 0.85 -17.30
CA ILE A 158 11.44 0.92 -16.20
C ILE A 158 10.43 -0.20 -16.44
N THR A 159 10.22 -1.05 -15.44
CA THR A 159 9.13 -2.00 -15.44
C THR A 159 8.00 -1.45 -14.60
N ILE A 160 6.83 -1.34 -15.19
CA ILE A 160 5.59 -0.97 -14.50
C ILE A 160 4.64 -2.16 -14.44
N GLU A 161 3.79 -2.16 -13.43
CA GLU A 161 2.78 -3.18 -13.19
C GLU A 161 1.41 -2.53 -12.97
N ASP A 162 0.40 -3.20 -13.45
CA ASP A 162 -0.99 -2.93 -13.10
C ASP A 162 -1.73 -4.25 -12.77
N GLU A 163 -3.04 -4.20 -12.59
CA GLU A 163 -3.87 -5.37 -12.30
C GLU A 163 -3.92 -6.39 -13.43
N SER A 164 -3.48 -6.03 -14.63
CA SER A 164 -3.54 -6.87 -15.83
C SER A 164 -2.19 -7.51 -16.20
N GLY A 165 -1.09 -7.01 -15.60
CA GLY A 165 0.26 -7.53 -15.88
C GLY A 165 1.34 -6.45 -15.84
N VAL A 166 2.42 -6.68 -16.59
CA VAL A 166 3.60 -5.80 -16.60
C VAL A 166 3.87 -5.26 -18.01
N THR A 167 4.44 -4.06 -18.06
CA THR A 167 4.95 -3.45 -19.29
C THR A 167 6.36 -2.93 -19.07
N ASN A 168 7.25 -3.24 -20.03
CA ASN A 168 8.61 -2.73 -20.01
C ASN A 168 8.72 -1.43 -20.81
N ILE A 169 9.18 -0.39 -20.17
CA ILE A 169 9.39 0.93 -20.75
C ILE A 169 10.88 1.11 -20.98
N LEU A 170 11.25 1.57 -22.17
CA LEU A 170 12.60 1.97 -22.50
C LEU A 170 12.61 3.47 -22.76
N LEU A 171 13.50 4.18 -22.10
CA LEU A 171 13.75 5.60 -22.36
C LEU A 171 15.22 5.90 -22.57
N TRP A 172 15.50 6.85 -23.45
CA TRP A 172 16.87 7.26 -23.74
C TRP A 172 17.39 8.24 -22.71
N ALA A 173 18.69 8.26 -22.48
CA ALA A 173 19.35 9.13 -21.51
C ALA A 173 18.96 10.60 -21.67
N ARG A 174 18.80 11.10 -22.90
CA ARG A 174 18.35 12.48 -23.16
C ARG A 174 16.97 12.79 -22.57
N LEU A 175 16.05 11.84 -22.61
CA LEU A 175 14.73 11.97 -21.97
C LEU A 175 14.86 11.91 -20.45
N PHE A 176 15.67 10.99 -19.94
CA PHE A 176 15.96 10.87 -18.52
C PHE A 176 16.50 12.17 -17.94
N ASP A 177 17.49 12.79 -18.58
CA ASP A 177 18.10 14.02 -18.11
C ASP A 177 17.06 15.18 -18.00
N ARG A 178 16.15 15.25 -18.98
CA ARG A 178 15.05 16.24 -18.97
C ARG A 178 13.98 15.96 -17.91
N GLN A 179 13.67 14.70 -17.64
CA GLN A 179 12.57 14.28 -16.77
C GLN A 179 13.05 13.50 -15.54
N ARG A 180 14.30 13.76 -15.12
CA ARG A 180 14.95 13.00 -14.06
C ARG A 180 14.10 12.87 -12.80
N ARG A 181 13.42 13.92 -12.37
CA ARG A 181 12.55 13.90 -11.19
C ARG A 181 11.38 12.94 -11.36
N ALA A 182 10.64 13.06 -12.48
CA ALA A 182 9.51 12.18 -12.76
C ALA A 182 9.97 10.72 -12.86
N VAL A 183 11.09 10.45 -13.53
CA VAL A 183 11.62 9.11 -13.70
C VAL A 183 12.07 8.50 -12.37
N MET A 184 12.74 9.27 -11.48
CA MET A 184 13.36 8.72 -10.26
C MET A 184 12.44 8.72 -9.05
N ALA A 185 11.55 9.71 -8.92
CA ALA A 185 10.75 9.89 -7.70
C ALA A 185 9.37 9.24 -7.76
N SER A 186 8.82 9.04 -8.96
CA SER A 186 7.44 8.56 -9.13
C SER A 186 7.28 7.11 -8.70
N ARG A 187 6.15 6.80 -8.09
CA ARG A 187 5.72 5.44 -7.77
C ARG A 187 4.67 4.92 -8.73
N LEU A 188 3.86 5.83 -9.26
CA LEU A 188 2.87 5.61 -10.28
C LEU A 188 3.18 6.56 -11.41
N ILE A 189 3.26 6.06 -12.64
CA ILE A 189 3.54 6.86 -13.82
C ILE A 189 2.55 6.58 -14.93
N ILE A 190 2.37 7.58 -15.81
CA ILE A 190 1.93 7.36 -17.18
C ILE A 190 3.17 7.48 -18.06
N ALA A 191 3.42 6.46 -18.87
CA ALA A 191 4.41 6.50 -19.94
C ALA A 191 3.71 6.68 -21.29
N GLU A 192 4.15 7.67 -22.05
CA GLU A 192 3.67 7.94 -23.40
C GLU A 192 4.79 7.60 -24.40
N GLY A 193 4.46 6.87 -25.42
CA GLY A 193 5.49 6.45 -26.37
C GLY A 193 4.95 5.54 -27.47
N GLU A 194 5.88 4.92 -28.16
CA GLU A 194 5.60 4.02 -29.28
C GLU A 194 5.91 2.56 -28.90
N ILE A 195 5.01 1.66 -29.24
CA ILE A 195 5.22 0.22 -29.03
C ILE A 195 6.26 -0.29 -30.02
N GLN A 196 7.30 -0.91 -29.49
CA GLN A 196 8.30 -1.62 -30.25
C GLN A 196 8.27 -3.10 -29.88
N ARG A 197 8.15 -3.96 -30.92
CA ARG A 197 8.14 -5.41 -30.76
C ARG A 197 9.37 -6.01 -31.43
N SER A 198 10.16 -6.76 -30.67
CA SER A 198 11.31 -7.48 -31.24
C SER A 198 10.87 -8.69 -32.06
N LYS A 199 11.80 -9.28 -32.81
CA LYS A 199 11.55 -10.52 -33.58
C LYS A 199 11.22 -11.71 -32.67
N GLU A 200 11.76 -11.70 -31.45
CA GLU A 200 11.56 -12.71 -30.41
C GLU A 200 10.22 -12.50 -29.64
N GLY A 201 9.44 -11.50 -30.01
CA GLY A 201 8.13 -11.22 -29.41
C GLY A 201 8.18 -10.34 -28.16
N VAL A 202 9.34 -9.86 -27.74
CA VAL A 202 9.46 -8.96 -26.57
C VAL A 202 8.88 -7.58 -26.93
N VAL A 203 8.02 -7.06 -26.05
CA VAL A 203 7.36 -5.77 -26.23
C VAL A 203 7.98 -4.74 -25.29
N HIS A 204 8.36 -3.59 -25.86
CA HIS A 204 8.79 -2.42 -25.12
C HIS A 204 7.97 -1.20 -25.53
N LEU A 205 7.66 -0.34 -24.56
CA LEU A 205 7.17 1.00 -24.82
C LEU A 205 8.38 1.94 -24.90
N MET A 206 8.67 2.45 -26.09
CA MET A 206 9.73 3.45 -26.32
C MET A 206 9.23 4.82 -25.86
N ALA A 207 9.53 5.19 -24.62
CA ALA A 207 8.96 6.37 -24.01
C ALA A 207 9.48 7.67 -24.65
N THR A 208 8.56 8.57 -24.93
CA THR A 208 8.82 9.94 -25.34
C THR A 208 8.47 10.95 -24.24
N ASN A 209 7.65 10.53 -23.27
CA ASN A 209 7.25 11.33 -22.12
C ASN A 209 6.93 10.43 -20.92
N ILE A 210 7.27 10.90 -19.71
CA ILE A 210 6.91 10.26 -18.43
C ILE A 210 6.20 11.29 -17.57
N ILE A 211 5.03 10.94 -17.07
CA ILE A 211 4.20 11.79 -16.22
C ILE A 211 4.10 11.14 -14.84
N ASP A 212 4.47 11.89 -13.81
CA ASP A 212 4.30 11.47 -12.42
C ASP A 212 2.82 11.54 -12.03
N ARG A 213 2.27 10.42 -11.60
CA ARG A 213 0.89 10.28 -11.12
C ARG A 213 0.85 9.70 -9.70
N THR A 214 1.96 9.83 -8.96
CA THR A 214 2.10 9.29 -7.60
C THR A 214 1.00 9.79 -6.66
N ASP A 215 0.56 11.03 -6.83
CA ASP A 215 -0.48 11.64 -6.01
C ASP A 215 -1.84 10.96 -6.17
N ASP A 216 -2.12 10.32 -7.32
CA ASP A 216 -3.37 9.58 -7.51
C ASP A 216 -3.49 8.34 -6.61
N LEU A 217 -2.38 7.83 -6.08
CA LEU A 217 -2.41 6.76 -5.09
C LEU A 217 -3.08 7.19 -3.77
N ALA A 218 -3.12 8.48 -3.46
CA ALA A 218 -3.83 8.99 -2.29
C ALA A 218 -5.34 8.76 -2.39
N ARG A 219 -5.89 8.72 -3.61
CA ARG A 219 -7.32 8.46 -3.87
C ARG A 219 -7.78 7.09 -3.37
N LEU A 220 -6.88 6.13 -3.19
CA LEU A 220 -7.21 4.82 -2.64
C LEU A 220 -7.77 4.92 -1.21
N SER A 221 -7.36 5.95 -0.46
CA SER A 221 -7.84 6.24 0.90
C SER A 221 -8.89 7.35 0.93
N GLU A 222 -8.93 8.24 -0.06
CA GLU A 222 -9.86 9.37 -0.14
C GLU A 222 -11.30 8.94 -0.46
N THR A 223 -11.48 7.81 -1.15
CA THR A 223 -12.81 7.28 -1.51
C THR A 223 -13.65 7.03 -0.25
N HIS A 224 -13.01 6.83 0.90
CA HIS A 224 -13.69 6.67 2.18
C HIS A 224 -14.15 8.01 2.78
N SER A 225 -13.35 9.06 2.69
CA SER A 225 -13.71 10.39 3.22
C SER A 225 -14.84 11.06 2.43
N ALA A 226 -15.06 10.67 1.17
CA ALA A 226 -16.14 11.18 0.36
C ALA A 226 -17.53 10.55 0.69
N ASN A 227 -17.52 9.31 1.22
CA ASN A 227 -18.74 8.58 1.57
C ASN A 227 -19.18 8.75 3.03
N VAL A 228 -18.30 9.17 3.92
CA VAL A 228 -18.68 9.58 5.27
C VAL A 228 -19.10 11.04 5.19
N GLY A 229 -20.40 11.29 5.16
CA GLY A 229 -20.95 12.64 5.27
C GLY A 229 -20.25 13.34 6.43
N LYS A 230 -19.48 14.39 6.14
CA LYS A 230 -18.77 15.16 7.16
C LYS A 230 -19.79 15.59 8.20
N PRO A 231 -19.72 15.12 9.47
CA PRO A 231 -20.50 15.76 10.48
C PRO A 231 -20.08 17.23 10.50
N LYS A 232 -21.03 18.13 10.42
CA LYS A 232 -20.81 19.56 10.66
C LYS A 232 -20.45 19.72 12.14
N ILE A 233 -19.19 19.51 12.45
CA ILE A 233 -18.61 19.86 13.75
C ILE A 233 -17.81 21.12 13.51
N ASP A 234 -18.14 22.15 14.26
CA ASP A 234 -17.53 23.47 14.23
C ASP A 234 -16.02 23.40 14.13
N GLU A 235 -15.52 24.12 13.13
CA GLU A 235 -14.13 24.23 12.75
C GLU A 235 -13.35 25.05 13.79
N PHE A 236 -12.94 24.38 14.87
CA PHE A 236 -11.86 24.93 15.69
C PHE A 236 -10.55 24.73 14.93
N ALA A 237 -10.07 25.83 14.34
CA ALA A 237 -8.78 25.91 13.67
C ALA A 237 -7.67 25.42 14.61
N ARG A 238 -7.22 24.17 14.45
CA ARG A 238 -5.99 23.71 15.09
C ARG A 238 -4.83 24.19 14.23
N PRO A 239 -3.79 24.77 14.83
CA PRO A 239 -2.58 25.15 14.09
C PRO A 239 -2.00 23.89 13.42
N HIS A 240 -1.75 23.99 12.10
CA HIS A 240 -1.14 22.89 11.35
C HIS A 240 0.26 22.61 11.93
N PRO A 241 0.58 21.35 12.25
CA PRO A 241 1.97 21.00 12.55
C PRO A 241 2.84 21.24 11.32
N PRO A 242 4.11 21.60 11.50
CA PRO A 242 5.02 21.88 10.38
C PRO A 242 5.05 20.68 9.42
N ARG A 243 5.00 20.97 8.12
CA ARG A 243 5.10 19.97 7.05
C ARG A 243 6.37 19.15 7.24
N GLY A 244 6.24 17.86 7.53
CA GLY A 244 7.36 16.93 7.69
C GLY A 244 7.23 15.92 8.82
N SER A 245 6.20 16.00 9.67
CA SER A 245 6.05 15.10 10.84
C SER A 245 4.71 14.36 10.91
N HIS A 246 3.93 14.30 9.82
CA HIS A 246 2.65 13.58 9.84
C HIS A 246 2.90 12.07 9.70
N PRO A 247 2.32 11.21 10.57
CA PRO A 247 2.43 9.74 10.44
C PRO A 247 1.90 9.20 9.10
N ARG A 248 1.17 10.01 8.33
CA ARG A 248 0.67 9.68 6.98
C ARG A 248 1.67 9.93 5.84
N ASP A 249 2.84 10.52 6.09
CA ASP A 249 3.95 10.57 5.12
C ASP A 249 4.65 9.21 4.94
N VAL A 250 4.06 8.16 5.50
CA VAL A 250 4.50 6.79 5.30
C VAL A 250 4.35 6.42 3.83
N ARG A 251 5.44 6.05 3.21
CA ARG A 251 5.53 5.64 1.81
C ARG A 251 4.59 4.47 1.54
N ILE A 252 3.54 4.70 0.77
CA ILE A 252 2.45 3.74 0.50
C ILE A 252 2.94 2.52 -0.30
N LEU A 253 4.02 2.66 -1.06
CA LEU A 253 4.55 1.59 -1.91
C LEU A 253 6.02 1.32 -1.59
N PRO A 254 6.51 0.07 -1.83
CA PRO A 254 7.92 -0.24 -1.64
C PRO A 254 8.79 0.70 -2.47
N LYS A 255 9.99 1.00 -1.96
CA LYS A 255 11.01 1.65 -2.79
C LYS A 255 11.25 0.75 -3.99
N SER A 256 11.15 1.29 -5.21
CA SER A 256 11.64 0.58 -6.39
C SER A 256 13.13 0.28 -6.18
N ARG A 257 13.60 -0.86 -6.68
CA ARG A 257 15.03 -1.14 -6.71
C ARG A 257 15.67 -0.15 -7.69
N ASP A 258 16.25 0.90 -7.12
CA ASP A 258 16.96 1.90 -7.90
C ASP A 258 18.33 1.39 -8.34
N PHE A 259 18.84 2.00 -9.37
CA PHE A 259 20.14 1.69 -9.99
C PHE A 259 21.25 1.41 -8.98
N HIS A 260 21.93 0.29 -9.15
CA HIS A 260 23.29 0.02 -8.66
C HIS A 260 24.30 0.31 -9.74
#